data_91441edfb1a00e77e5395d12b2fe1e8a
#
_entry.id   91441edfb1a00e77e5395d12b2fe1e8a
#
_cell.length_a   1.000
_cell.length_b   1.000
_cell.length_c   1.000
_cell.angle_alpha   90.00
_cell.angle_beta   90.00
_cell.angle_gamma   90.00
#
_symmetry.space_group_name_H-M   'P 1'
#
loop_
_entity.id
_entity.type
_entity.pdbx_description
1 polymer ?
#
loop_
_entity_poly.entity_id
_entity_poly.type
_entity_poly.pdbx_seq_one_letter_code
_entity_poly.pdbx_strand_id
1 'polypeptide(L)'
;WCPNVTFLMNEEMDHVYFSDCNTDVHGFSYHTAEIRENRIDHVEVPFDGRIHVLLAHGGDATHLPFDKNALAVSGFSYIALGHIHKPGILVENKAAFAGSPEPLDKTETGIHGAYYGEINPVSQKVEVLKYLPLCRSQYIPLAVNITASTTNVELEDKISQEIEKRGRQNIYRFRIRGMRDPDITFDLAPLERRLQIVEAVDESEPQYDFCQLFAEHPSDMIGFYIQAFQKDDLSPVEKKALYYGIDALLRTKDERS
;
A
#
# COMPACT_ATOMS: atom_id res chain seq x y z
N TRP A 1 2.60 -24.21 22.87
CA TRP A 1 3.78 -23.45 22.45
C TRP A 1 5.06 -24.16 22.83
N CYS A 2 6.15 -23.85 22.16
CA CYS A 2 7.46 -24.45 22.47
C CYS A 2 8.01 -23.92 23.79
N PRO A 3 8.86 -24.70 24.52
CA PRO A 3 9.40 -24.29 25.83
C PRO A 3 10.25 -23.02 25.82
N ASN A 4 10.75 -22.61 24.64
CA ASN A 4 11.55 -21.42 24.44
C ASN A 4 10.72 -20.15 24.15
N VAL A 5 9.39 -20.23 24.32
CA VAL A 5 8.48 -19.08 24.13
C VAL A 5 8.00 -18.63 25.49
N THR A 6 8.18 -17.37 25.79
CA THR A 6 7.66 -16.71 26.99
C THR A 6 6.60 -15.69 26.62
N PHE A 7 5.51 -15.65 27.38
CA PHE A 7 4.40 -14.73 27.16
C PHE A 7 4.36 -13.70 28.28
N LEU A 8 4.23 -12.44 27.90
CA LEU A 8 3.91 -11.32 28.81
C LEU A 8 2.38 -11.16 28.76
N MET A 9 1.68 -11.89 29.64
CA MET A 9 0.20 -12.01 29.58
C MET A 9 -0.53 -10.97 30.44
N ASN A 10 0.18 -10.21 31.27
CA ASN A 10 -0.42 -9.21 32.13
C ASN A 10 -0.86 -7.98 31.33
N GLU A 11 -1.90 -7.30 31.76
CA GLU A 11 -2.31 -6.01 31.20
C GLU A 11 -1.42 -4.85 31.69
N GLU A 12 -0.83 -5.02 32.87
CA GLU A 12 0.18 -4.11 33.40
C GLU A 12 1.57 -4.47 32.86
N MET A 13 2.48 -3.48 32.87
CA MET A 13 3.86 -3.69 32.44
C MET A 13 4.53 -4.81 33.22
N ASP A 14 5.02 -5.80 32.51
CA ASP A 14 5.72 -6.96 33.02
C ASP A 14 7.07 -7.09 32.30
N HIS A 15 7.95 -7.98 32.77
CA HIS A 15 9.24 -8.20 32.12
C HIS A 15 9.73 -9.63 32.25
N VAL A 16 10.63 -9.99 31.35
CA VAL A 16 11.36 -11.27 31.37
C VAL A 16 12.83 -11.04 31.19
N TYR A 17 13.62 -11.54 32.12
CA TYR A 17 15.07 -11.45 32.09
C TYR A 17 15.71 -12.61 31.33
N PHE A 18 16.52 -12.31 30.34
CA PHE A 18 17.35 -13.24 29.60
C PHE A 18 18.81 -13.14 30.07
N SER A 19 19.22 -14.12 30.93
CA SER A 19 20.55 -14.13 31.56
C SER A 19 21.70 -14.22 30.56
N ASP A 20 21.49 -14.98 29.47
CA ASP A 20 22.53 -15.26 28.47
C ASP A 20 23.02 -14.00 27.72
N CYS A 21 22.17 -13.00 27.63
CA CYS A 21 22.49 -11.72 26.97
C CYS A 21 22.32 -10.50 27.89
N ASN A 22 22.13 -10.71 29.19
CA ASN A 22 21.93 -9.66 30.19
C ASN A 22 20.84 -8.65 29.78
N THR A 23 19.69 -9.15 29.31
CA THR A 23 18.63 -8.32 28.73
C THR A 23 17.30 -8.55 29.44
N ASP A 24 16.64 -7.47 29.85
CA ASP A 24 15.24 -7.46 30.26
C ASP A 24 14.34 -7.03 29.10
N VAL A 25 13.38 -7.87 28.75
CA VAL A 25 12.35 -7.57 27.77
C VAL A 25 11.06 -7.23 28.50
N HIS A 26 10.61 -5.99 28.35
CA HIS A 26 9.40 -5.44 28.94
C HIS A 26 8.25 -5.47 27.95
N GLY A 27 7.04 -5.64 28.45
CA GLY A 27 5.83 -5.58 27.63
C GLY A 27 4.58 -5.91 28.42
N PHE A 28 3.44 -5.88 27.77
CA PHE A 28 2.13 -6.21 28.32
C PHE A 28 1.20 -6.68 27.22
N SER A 29 0.07 -7.28 27.60
CA SER A 29 -0.94 -7.78 26.68
C SER A 29 -2.21 -6.94 26.71
N TYR A 30 -2.91 -6.92 25.59
CA TYR A 30 -4.27 -6.40 25.51
C TYR A 30 -5.26 -7.39 26.11
N HIS A 31 -6.09 -6.93 27.06
CA HIS A 31 -7.23 -7.68 27.58
C HIS A 31 -8.56 -7.17 27.01
N THR A 32 -8.53 -6.03 26.33
CA THR A 32 -9.62 -5.39 25.60
C THR A 32 -9.22 -5.14 24.14
N ALA A 33 -10.19 -4.81 23.30
CA ALA A 33 -9.90 -4.50 21.89
C ALA A 33 -9.07 -3.22 21.71
N GLU A 34 -9.13 -2.29 22.65
CA GLU A 34 -8.49 -0.98 22.58
C GLU A 34 -7.77 -0.65 23.89
N ILE A 35 -6.66 0.08 23.79
CA ILE A 35 -5.98 0.75 24.90
C ILE A 35 -5.85 2.21 24.52
N ARG A 36 -6.71 3.07 25.06
CA ARG A 36 -6.74 4.51 24.77
C ARG A 36 -5.83 5.34 25.70
N GLU A 37 -5.24 4.70 26.67
CA GLU A 37 -4.37 5.30 27.64
C GLU A 37 -2.91 5.20 27.20
N ASN A 38 -2.15 6.24 27.48
CA ASN A 38 -0.69 6.21 27.32
C ASN A 38 -0.07 5.44 28.49
N ARG A 39 0.53 4.31 28.23
CA ARG A 39 1.11 3.41 29.25
C ARG A 39 2.63 3.28 29.16
N ILE A 40 3.28 3.92 28.19
CA ILE A 40 4.71 3.68 27.94
C ILE A 40 5.59 4.93 28.04
N ASP A 41 5.07 6.14 27.95
CA ASP A 41 5.87 7.37 27.98
C ASP A 41 6.58 7.62 29.31
N HIS A 42 6.01 7.12 30.39
CA HIS A 42 6.49 7.39 31.74
C HIS A 42 7.01 6.14 32.47
N VAL A 43 7.32 5.08 31.70
CA VAL A 43 7.90 3.87 32.28
C VAL A 43 9.32 4.18 32.77
N GLU A 44 9.54 4.01 34.08
CA GLU A 44 10.86 4.10 34.68
C GLU A 44 11.65 2.83 34.38
N VAL A 45 12.73 2.97 33.64
CA VAL A 45 13.65 1.87 33.30
C VAL A 45 14.79 1.89 34.32
N PRO A 46 15.07 0.77 35.03
CA PRO A 46 16.16 0.70 36.00
C PRO A 46 17.52 0.98 35.36
N PHE A 47 18.37 1.70 36.08
CA PHE A 47 19.78 1.88 35.71
C PHE A 47 20.64 0.82 36.45
N ASP A 48 20.55 -0.44 35.98
CA ASP A 48 21.14 -1.61 36.65
C ASP A 48 22.21 -2.33 35.81
N GLY A 49 22.61 -1.72 34.70
CA GLY A 49 23.62 -2.29 33.80
C GLY A 49 23.10 -3.35 32.84
N ARG A 50 21.78 -3.55 32.77
CA ARG A 50 21.13 -4.47 31.81
C ARG A 50 20.73 -3.73 30.54
N ILE A 51 20.56 -4.47 29.47
CA ILE A 51 19.87 -4.00 28.28
C ILE A 51 18.36 -4.09 28.53
N HIS A 52 17.63 -3.02 28.29
CA HIS A 52 16.17 -2.98 28.41
C HIS A 52 15.51 -2.80 27.06
N VAL A 53 14.67 -3.74 26.67
CA VAL A 53 13.91 -3.71 25.40
C VAL A 53 12.42 -3.65 25.71
N LEU A 54 11.69 -2.75 25.07
CA LEU A 54 10.23 -2.70 25.14
C LEU A 54 9.62 -3.38 23.92
N LEU A 55 8.65 -4.28 24.15
CA LEU A 55 7.74 -4.82 23.15
C LEU A 55 6.37 -4.18 23.35
N ALA A 56 5.87 -3.44 22.37
CA ALA A 56 4.58 -2.81 22.45
C ALA A 56 3.82 -2.93 21.11
N HIS A 57 2.49 -2.97 21.21
CA HIS A 57 1.62 -3.04 20.04
C HIS A 57 0.66 -1.85 20.07
N GLY A 58 0.81 -0.88 19.15
CA GLY A 58 -0.01 0.33 19.13
C GLY A 58 0.65 1.48 18.39
N GLY A 59 0.18 2.69 18.64
CA GLY A 59 0.72 3.90 18.01
C GLY A 59 -0.31 4.78 17.33
N ASP A 60 -1.61 4.53 17.56
CA ASP A 60 -2.70 5.41 17.19
C ASP A 60 -3.54 5.82 18.42
N ALA A 61 -4.55 6.64 18.21
CA ALA A 61 -5.36 7.19 19.30
C ALA A 61 -6.19 6.14 20.08
N THR A 62 -6.41 4.98 19.51
CA THR A 62 -7.22 3.89 20.09
C THR A 62 -6.39 2.70 20.53
N HIS A 63 -5.17 2.59 20.03
CA HIS A 63 -4.27 1.49 20.30
C HIS A 63 -2.96 2.02 20.86
N LEU A 64 -2.87 2.09 22.18
CA LEU A 64 -1.68 2.49 22.93
C LEU A 64 -1.04 3.79 22.38
N PRO A 65 -1.70 4.95 22.56
CA PRO A 65 -1.10 6.22 22.15
C PRO A 65 0.16 6.52 22.96
N PHE A 66 1.14 7.16 22.31
CA PHE A 66 2.40 7.56 22.96
C PHE A 66 2.99 8.82 22.30
N ASP A 67 3.89 9.49 23.01
CA ASP A 67 4.68 10.60 22.46
C ASP A 67 6.05 10.09 21.98
N LYS A 68 6.32 10.29 20.70
CA LYS A 68 7.61 9.98 20.08
C LYS A 68 8.80 10.60 20.84
N ASN A 69 8.65 11.82 21.37
CA ASN A 69 9.72 12.50 22.08
C ASN A 69 9.97 11.85 23.44
N ALA A 70 8.92 11.40 24.13
CA ALA A 70 9.07 10.65 25.37
C ALA A 70 9.82 9.32 25.13
N LEU A 71 9.45 8.58 24.07
CA LEU A 71 10.16 7.36 23.69
C LEU A 71 11.63 7.62 23.34
N ALA A 72 11.94 8.74 22.68
CA ALA A 72 13.32 9.08 22.31
C ALA A 72 14.24 9.27 23.52
N VAL A 73 13.73 9.79 24.63
CA VAL A 73 14.50 10.06 25.85
C VAL A 73 14.32 8.98 26.92
N SER A 74 13.49 7.97 26.69
CA SER A 74 13.26 6.87 27.64
C SER A 74 14.53 6.08 27.94
N GLY A 75 14.56 5.35 29.04
CA GLY A 75 15.68 4.50 29.45
C GLY A 75 15.84 3.20 28.64
N PHE A 76 14.88 2.86 27.77
CA PHE A 76 14.97 1.67 26.93
C PHE A 76 16.14 1.74 25.96
N SER A 77 16.82 0.63 25.74
CA SER A 77 17.86 0.47 24.72
C SER A 77 17.23 0.38 23.34
N TYR A 78 16.12 -0.36 23.21
CA TYR A 78 15.35 -0.48 21.98
C TYR A 78 13.85 -0.64 22.27
N ILE A 79 13.02 -0.12 21.37
CA ILE A 79 11.56 -0.21 21.44
C ILE A 79 11.06 -0.85 20.13
N ALA A 80 10.60 -2.08 20.24
CA ALA A 80 10.02 -2.83 19.13
C ALA A 80 8.50 -2.61 19.11
N LEU A 81 8.02 -1.95 18.07
CA LEU A 81 6.62 -1.60 17.91
C LEU A 81 5.94 -2.48 16.85
N GLY A 82 4.76 -2.99 17.21
CA GLY A 82 3.80 -3.61 16.29
C GLY A 82 2.60 -2.70 16.03
N HIS A 83 1.55 -3.21 15.39
CA HIS A 83 0.32 -2.54 14.98
C HIS A 83 0.38 -1.90 13.58
N ILE A 84 1.36 -1.09 13.29
CA ILE A 84 1.51 -0.47 11.97
C ILE A 84 2.20 -1.49 11.04
N HIS A 85 1.49 -1.96 10.02
CA HIS A 85 1.98 -3.00 9.10
C HIS A 85 3.05 -2.49 8.13
N LYS A 86 3.14 -1.19 7.94
CA LYS A 86 4.20 -0.58 7.14
C LYS A 86 5.46 -0.43 7.99
N PRO A 87 6.61 -0.99 7.57
CA PRO A 87 7.86 -0.83 8.31
C PRO A 87 8.31 0.63 8.33
N GLY A 88 8.89 1.05 9.46
CA GLY A 88 9.38 2.42 9.59
C GLY A 88 10.15 2.67 10.87
N ILE A 89 11.22 3.47 10.77
CA ILE A 89 11.97 3.94 11.93
C ILE A 89 11.23 5.13 12.53
N LEU A 90 10.82 5.00 13.78
CA LEU A 90 10.19 6.09 14.54
C LEU A 90 11.23 6.99 15.20
N VAL A 91 12.21 6.38 15.88
CA VAL A 91 13.36 7.07 16.48
C VAL A 91 14.61 6.34 16.03
N GLU A 92 15.55 7.06 15.44
CA GLU A 92 16.78 6.50 14.87
C GLU A 92 17.53 5.65 15.92
N ASN A 93 17.89 4.43 15.54
CA ASN A 93 18.57 3.44 16.37
C ASN A 93 17.93 3.20 17.74
N LYS A 94 16.64 3.43 17.91
CA LYS A 94 15.94 3.27 19.18
C LYS A 94 14.53 2.71 19.10
N ALA A 95 13.70 3.18 18.16
CA ALA A 95 12.31 2.73 18.06
C ALA A 95 11.90 2.53 16.62
N ALA A 96 11.30 1.39 16.31
CA ALA A 96 10.83 1.10 14.96
C ALA A 96 9.56 0.24 14.96
N PHE A 97 8.70 0.45 13.96
CA PHE A 97 7.65 -0.46 13.57
C PHE A 97 8.23 -1.49 12.61
N ALA A 98 8.24 -2.75 12.99
CA ALA A 98 8.75 -3.82 12.13
C ALA A 98 7.88 -4.02 10.87
N GLY A 99 6.63 -3.63 10.94
CA GLY A 99 5.63 -3.98 9.93
C GLY A 99 5.16 -5.42 10.03
N SER A 100 4.49 -5.88 9.00
CA SER A 100 4.15 -7.30 8.82
C SER A 100 5.23 -8.01 8.00
N PRO A 101 5.56 -9.29 8.24
CA PRO A 101 6.56 -10.02 7.45
C PRO A 101 6.10 -10.33 6.03
N GLU A 102 4.79 -10.41 5.80
CA GLU A 102 4.12 -10.49 4.50
C GLU A 102 3.01 -9.44 4.43
N PRO A 103 2.67 -8.89 3.27
CA PRO A 103 1.53 -7.99 3.13
C PRO A 103 0.21 -8.74 3.38
N LEU A 104 -0.69 -8.17 4.16
CA LEU A 104 -1.96 -8.79 4.52
C LEU A 104 -3.09 -8.43 3.57
N ASP A 105 -3.00 -7.29 2.90
CA ASP A 105 -3.99 -6.87 1.91
C ASP A 105 -3.38 -6.03 0.77
N LYS A 106 -4.20 -5.73 -0.25
CA LYS A 106 -3.80 -5.03 -1.47
C LYS A 106 -3.38 -3.56 -1.28
N THR A 107 -3.59 -2.98 -0.09
CA THR A 107 -3.17 -1.61 0.23
C THR A 107 -1.76 -1.56 0.80
N GLU A 108 -1.28 -2.69 1.32
CA GLU A 108 0.06 -2.84 1.90
C GLU A 108 1.09 -3.08 0.80
N THR A 109 1.46 -2.01 0.12
CA THR A 109 2.42 -2.06 -0.98
C THR A 109 3.85 -1.87 -0.50
N GLY A 110 4.80 -2.44 -1.25
CA GLY A 110 6.22 -2.32 -0.96
C GLY A 110 6.82 -3.55 -0.29
N ILE A 111 8.01 -3.38 0.27
CA ILE A 111 8.78 -4.47 0.85
C ILE A 111 8.35 -4.70 2.29
N HIS A 112 8.05 -5.95 2.64
CA HIS A 112 7.74 -6.43 3.98
C HIS A 112 8.86 -7.31 4.53
N GLY A 113 8.97 -7.38 5.87
CA GLY A 113 10.06 -8.13 6.50
C GLY A 113 10.19 -7.84 7.99
N ALA A 114 11.42 -7.76 8.48
CA ALA A 114 11.74 -7.52 9.88
C ALA A 114 12.97 -6.64 10.05
N TYR A 115 13.16 -6.07 11.23
CA TYR A 115 14.42 -5.44 11.60
C TYR A 115 15.35 -6.45 12.28
N TYR A 116 16.59 -6.45 11.87
CA TYR A 116 17.72 -7.04 12.58
C TYR A 116 18.47 -5.94 13.29
N GLY A 117 18.79 -6.14 14.57
CA GLY A 117 19.52 -5.16 15.37
C GLY A 117 20.59 -5.77 16.24
N GLU A 118 21.65 -5.00 16.51
CA GLU A 118 22.70 -5.33 17.47
C GLU A 118 22.79 -4.23 18.52
N ILE A 119 22.76 -4.61 19.78
CA ILE A 119 22.89 -3.70 20.94
C ILE A 119 24.23 -3.94 21.62
N ASN A 120 25.02 -2.90 21.76
CA ASN A 120 26.28 -2.96 22.49
C ASN A 120 26.02 -3.18 23.99
N PRO A 121 26.58 -4.23 24.62
CA PRO A 121 26.30 -4.56 26.01
C PRO A 121 26.90 -3.55 27.01
N VAL A 122 27.91 -2.76 26.61
CA VAL A 122 28.55 -1.77 27.48
C VAL A 122 27.84 -0.42 27.40
N SER A 123 27.57 0.06 26.20
CA SER A 123 26.90 1.34 25.99
C SER A 123 25.38 1.23 26.07
N GLN A 124 24.82 0.01 26.01
CA GLN A 124 23.37 -0.31 25.97
C GLN A 124 22.64 0.37 24.80
N LYS A 125 23.35 0.74 23.75
CA LYS A 125 22.80 1.42 22.55
C LYS A 125 22.80 0.48 21.36
N VAL A 126 21.82 0.68 20.49
CA VAL A 126 21.75 0.03 19.18
C VAL A 126 22.88 0.55 18.31
N GLU A 127 23.77 -0.34 17.85
CA GLU A 127 24.84 -0.02 16.92
C GLU A 127 24.47 -0.38 15.48
N VAL A 128 23.67 -1.41 15.31
CA VAL A 128 23.19 -1.85 13.99
C VAL A 128 21.67 -1.97 14.03
N LEU A 129 21.00 -1.36 13.08
CA LEU A 129 19.57 -1.56 12.83
C LEU A 129 19.37 -1.65 11.33
N LYS A 130 19.06 -2.85 10.81
CA LYS A 130 18.90 -3.11 9.37
C LYS A 130 17.54 -3.72 9.12
N TYR A 131 16.86 -3.20 8.10
CA TYR A 131 15.66 -3.85 7.60
C TYR A 131 16.02 -5.03 6.69
N LEU A 132 15.48 -6.19 6.98
CA LEU A 132 15.65 -7.42 6.19
C LEU A 132 14.36 -7.69 5.42
N PRO A 133 14.39 -7.62 4.07
CA PRO A 133 13.26 -8.00 3.25
C PRO A 133 13.06 -9.52 3.35
N LEU A 134 11.90 -9.95 3.85
CA LEU A 134 11.58 -11.36 4.06
C LEU A 134 10.36 -11.81 3.25
N CYS A 135 9.54 -10.87 2.77
CA CYS A 135 8.30 -11.18 2.06
C CYS A 135 8.59 -11.97 0.77
N ARG A 136 7.76 -12.97 0.52
CA ARG A 136 7.79 -13.80 -0.70
C ARG A 136 7.11 -13.09 -1.86
N SER A 137 6.10 -12.26 -1.55
CA SER A 137 5.28 -11.56 -2.53
C SER A 137 5.04 -10.11 -2.08
N GLN A 138 4.85 -9.24 -3.04
CA GLN A 138 4.47 -7.84 -2.80
C GLN A 138 3.23 -7.50 -3.61
N TYR A 139 2.37 -6.63 -3.09
CA TYR A 139 1.34 -5.99 -3.90
C TYR A 139 1.96 -4.84 -4.70
N ILE A 140 1.91 -4.94 -6.02
CA ILE A 140 2.52 -3.97 -6.94
C ILE A 140 1.43 -3.27 -7.76
N PRO A 141 1.14 -1.99 -7.47
CA PRO A 141 0.29 -1.19 -8.34
C PRO A 141 1.05 -0.77 -9.59
N LEU A 142 0.46 -0.99 -10.77
CA LEU A 142 1.03 -0.62 -12.05
C LEU A 142 0.02 0.14 -12.90
N ALA A 143 0.49 1.18 -13.60
CA ALA A 143 -0.25 1.83 -14.67
C ALA A 143 0.32 1.35 -16.02
N VAL A 144 -0.56 0.87 -16.89
CA VAL A 144 -0.23 0.48 -18.25
C VAL A 144 -0.79 1.53 -19.20
N ASN A 145 0.10 2.23 -19.89
CA ASN A 145 -0.31 3.26 -20.85
C ASN A 145 -0.56 2.63 -22.22
N ILE A 146 -1.70 3.02 -22.78
CA ILE A 146 -2.14 2.59 -24.11
C ILE A 146 -2.31 3.78 -25.05
N THR A 147 -2.44 3.45 -26.34
CA THR A 147 -2.82 4.40 -27.42
C THR A 147 -3.99 3.80 -28.20
N ALA A 148 -4.60 4.58 -29.09
CA ALA A 148 -5.70 4.12 -29.92
C ALA A 148 -5.35 2.93 -30.83
N SER A 149 -4.07 2.72 -31.12
CA SER A 149 -3.61 1.55 -31.86
C SER A 149 -3.41 0.30 -31.03
N THR A 150 -3.54 0.40 -29.68
CA THR A 150 -3.27 -0.75 -28.80
C THR A 150 -4.39 -1.78 -28.86
N THR A 151 -4.04 -2.98 -29.30
CA THR A 151 -4.94 -4.13 -29.37
C THR A 151 -4.98 -4.89 -28.04
N ASN A 152 -5.95 -5.81 -27.85
CA ASN A 152 -6.00 -6.72 -26.69
C ASN A 152 -4.73 -7.56 -26.55
N VAL A 153 -4.15 -8.04 -27.65
CA VAL A 153 -2.92 -8.82 -27.65
C VAL A 153 -1.73 -7.98 -27.17
N GLU A 154 -1.58 -6.77 -27.71
CA GLU A 154 -0.50 -5.87 -27.28
C GLU A 154 -0.62 -5.42 -25.81
N LEU A 155 -1.85 -5.25 -25.32
CA LEU A 155 -2.08 -4.96 -23.90
C LEU A 155 -1.65 -6.16 -23.04
N GLU A 156 -2.03 -7.38 -23.43
CA GLU A 156 -1.62 -8.60 -22.75
C GLU A 156 -0.10 -8.76 -22.72
N ASP A 157 0.57 -8.49 -23.84
CA ASP A 157 2.02 -8.56 -23.94
C ASP A 157 2.70 -7.51 -23.02
N LYS A 158 2.21 -6.27 -23.01
CA LYS A 158 2.71 -5.22 -22.11
C LYS A 158 2.58 -5.61 -20.65
N ILE A 159 1.41 -6.13 -20.25
CA ILE A 159 1.17 -6.58 -18.87
C ILE A 159 2.09 -7.76 -18.52
N SER A 160 2.20 -8.74 -19.41
CA SER A 160 3.07 -9.90 -19.22
C SER A 160 4.54 -9.50 -19.07
N GLN A 161 5.02 -8.59 -19.89
CA GLN A 161 6.40 -8.06 -19.79
C GLN A 161 6.67 -7.33 -18.46
N GLU A 162 5.70 -6.53 -17.97
CA GLU A 162 5.84 -5.87 -16.67
C GLU A 162 5.86 -6.87 -15.51
N ILE A 163 5.07 -7.93 -15.59
CA ILE A 163 5.09 -9.01 -14.59
C ILE A 163 6.42 -9.77 -14.63
N GLU A 164 6.93 -10.16 -15.80
CA GLU A 164 8.22 -10.83 -15.93
C GLU A 164 9.36 -9.98 -15.34
N LYS A 165 9.36 -8.70 -15.66
CA LYS A 165 10.37 -7.76 -15.19
C LYS A 165 10.40 -7.59 -13.67
N ARG A 166 9.23 -7.66 -13.03
CA ARG A 166 9.07 -7.41 -11.58
C ARG A 166 8.95 -8.67 -10.75
N GLY A 167 8.73 -9.81 -11.38
CA GLY A 167 8.69 -11.15 -10.79
C GLY A 167 7.26 -11.71 -10.66
N ARG A 168 7.10 -12.93 -11.18
CA ARG A 168 5.82 -13.66 -11.19
C ARG A 168 5.28 -14.02 -9.79
N GLN A 169 6.13 -13.98 -8.78
CA GLN A 169 5.73 -14.25 -7.39
C GLN A 169 4.93 -13.10 -6.76
N ASN A 170 4.93 -11.91 -7.36
CA ASN A 170 4.23 -10.75 -6.85
C ASN A 170 2.76 -10.73 -7.26
N ILE A 171 1.96 -9.96 -6.56
CA ILE A 171 0.53 -9.79 -6.76
C ILE A 171 0.31 -8.40 -7.36
N TYR A 172 -0.42 -8.32 -8.48
CA TYR A 172 -0.50 -7.11 -9.27
C TYR A 172 -1.88 -6.47 -9.24
N ARG A 173 -1.88 -5.13 -9.28
CA ARG A 173 -3.06 -4.29 -9.50
C ARG A 173 -2.78 -3.41 -10.70
N PHE A 174 -3.56 -3.57 -11.77
CA PHE A 174 -3.37 -2.81 -13.00
C PHE A 174 -4.41 -1.71 -13.16
N ARG A 175 -3.96 -0.55 -13.65
CA ARG A 175 -4.79 0.51 -14.17
C ARG A 175 -4.36 0.80 -15.59
N ILE A 176 -5.27 0.59 -16.54
CA ILE A 176 -5.04 0.90 -17.95
C ILE A 176 -5.39 2.36 -18.13
N ARG A 177 -4.49 3.13 -18.73
CA ARG A 177 -4.64 4.57 -18.94
C ARG A 177 -4.24 4.96 -20.35
N GLY A 178 -4.79 6.07 -20.82
CA GLY A 178 -4.51 6.61 -22.15
C GLY A 178 -5.75 6.62 -23.03
N MET A 179 -5.53 6.79 -24.30
CA MET A 179 -6.60 6.84 -25.29
C MET A 179 -6.72 5.49 -25.97
N ARG A 180 -7.92 4.92 -26.04
CA ARG A 180 -8.20 3.68 -26.78
C ARG A 180 -9.01 3.98 -28.04
N ASP A 181 -8.97 3.07 -28.98
CA ASP A 181 -9.95 3.04 -30.07
C ASP A 181 -11.36 2.91 -29.48
N PRO A 182 -12.34 3.73 -29.91
CA PRO A 182 -13.72 3.63 -29.44
C PRO A 182 -14.34 2.23 -29.57
N ASP A 183 -13.98 1.50 -30.62
CA ASP A 183 -14.52 0.18 -30.93
C ASP A 183 -13.84 -0.96 -30.15
N ILE A 184 -12.76 -0.67 -29.42
CA ILE A 184 -12.04 -1.65 -28.62
C ILE A 184 -12.54 -1.65 -27.17
N THR A 185 -12.91 -2.83 -26.69
CA THR A 185 -13.11 -3.12 -25.26
C THR A 185 -12.03 -4.10 -24.83
N PHE A 186 -11.32 -3.77 -23.73
CA PHE A 186 -10.28 -4.66 -23.20
C PHE A 186 -10.90 -5.74 -22.33
N ASP A 187 -10.70 -7.03 -22.72
CA ASP A 187 -11.08 -8.18 -21.89
C ASP A 187 -9.95 -8.52 -20.93
N LEU A 188 -10.09 -8.14 -19.67
CA LEU A 188 -9.09 -8.35 -18.63
C LEU A 188 -9.26 -9.69 -17.88
N ALA A 189 -10.42 -10.33 -18.00
CA ALA A 189 -10.73 -11.55 -17.25
C ALA A 189 -9.81 -12.75 -17.56
N PRO A 190 -9.33 -12.97 -18.80
CA PRO A 190 -8.34 -14.01 -19.06
C PRO A 190 -6.99 -13.74 -18.37
N LEU A 191 -6.59 -12.48 -18.26
CA LEU A 191 -5.34 -12.07 -17.60
C LEU A 191 -5.40 -12.29 -16.09
N GLU A 192 -6.50 -11.88 -15.45
CA GLU A 192 -6.73 -12.10 -14.03
C GLU A 192 -6.69 -13.57 -13.64
N ARG A 193 -7.22 -14.45 -14.51
CA ARG A 193 -7.23 -15.91 -14.26
C ARG A 193 -5.86 -16.58 -14.41
N ARG A 194 -5.00 -16.08 -15.30
CA ARG A 194 -3.68 -16.69 -15.59
C ARG A 194 -2.54 -16.15 -14.75
N LEU A 195 -2.67 -14.93 -14.29
CA LEU A 195 -1.62 -14.18 -13.62
C LEU A 195 -2.11 -13.81 -12.21
N GLN A 196 -1.17 -13.50 -11.33
CA GLN A 196 -1.52 -13.06 -9.96
C GLN A 196 -1.98 -11.58 -9.97
N ILE A 197 -3.10 -11.34 -10.63
CA ILE A 197 -3.73 -10.02 -10.72
C ILE A 197 -4.98 -10.03 -9.84
N VAL A 198 -4.99 -9.18 -8.80
CA VAL A 198 -6.14 -9.06 -7.88
C VAL A 198 -7.10 -7.96 -8.26
N GLU A 199 -6.69 -7.08 -9.16
CA GLU A 199 -7.50 -5.96 -9.63
C GLU A 199 -6.95 -5.46 -10.96
N ALA A 200 -7.81 -5.40 -11.98
CA ALA A 200 -7.52 -4.74 -13.24
C ALA A 200 -8.66 -3.77 -13.56
N VAL A 201 -8.34 -2.49 -13.73
CA VAL A 201 -9.32 -1.43 -13.99
C VAL A 201 -8.94 -0.72 -15.28
N ASP A 202 -9.89 -0.65 -16.21
CA ASP A 202 -9.77 0.18 -17.40
C ASP A 202 -10.22 1.61 -17.07
N GLU A 203 -9.23 2.51 -17.01
CA GLU A 203 -9.39 3.96 -16.86
C GLU A 203 -9.09 4.68 -18.19
N SER A 204 -9.04 3.94 -19.32
CA SER A 204 -8.78 4.54 -20.63
C SER A 204 -9.99 5.31 -21.14
N GLU A 205 -9.73 6.31 -21.96
CA GLU A 205 -10.74 7.13 -22.61
C GLU A 205 -10.79 6.80 -24.12
N PRO A 206 -11.98 6.73 -24.74
CA PRO A 206 -12.08 6.53 -26.18
C PRO A 206 -11.54 7.74 -26.94
N GLN A 207 -10.73 7.53 -27.96
CA GLN A 207 -10.21 8.58 -28.82
C GLN A 207 -11.18 8.83 -29.99
N TYR A 208 -12.09 9.78 -29.83
CA TYR A 208 -13.01 10.18 -30.90
C TYR A 208 -12.38 11.19 -31.84
N ASP A 209 -12.54 10.99 -33.14
CA ASP A 209 -12.38 12.03 -34.16
C ASP A 209 -13.70 12.81 -34.31
N PHE A 210 -13.82 13.93 -33.56
CA PHE A 210 -15.03 14.73 -33.56
C PHE A 210 -15.32 15.38 -34.92
N CYS A 211 -14.31 15.64 -35.76
CA CYS A 211 -14.51 16.16 -37.10
C CYS A 211 -15.16 15.12 -38.00
N GLN A 212 -14.67 13.90 -37.95
CA GLN A 212 -15.24 12.78 -38.71
C GLN A 212 -16.65 12.46 -38.19
N LEU A 213 -16.85 12.32 -36.88
CA LEU A 213 -18.16 12.07 -36.30
C LEU A 213 -19.18 13.14 -36.67
N PHE A 214 -18.80 14.41 -36.70
CA PHE A 214 -19.70 15.49 -37.15
C PHE A 214 -20.06 15.36 -38.63
N ALA A 215 -19.09 14.98 -39.48
CA ALA A 215 -19.34 14.76 -40.90
C ALA A 215 -20.27 13.57 -41.17
N GLU A 216 -20.18 12.51 -40.37
CA GLU A 216 -21.04 11.32 -40.46
C GLU A 216 -22.44 11.57 -39.87
N HIS A 217 -22.57 12.51 -38.93
CA HIS A 217 -23.79 12.82 -38.19
C HIS A 217 -24.26 14.30 -38.33
N PRO A 218 -24.40 14.86 -39.57
CA PRO A 218 -24.59 16.30 -39.75
C PRO A 218 -25.96 16.82 -39.27
N SER A 219 -26.96 15.94 -39.08
CA SER A 219 -28.35 16.30 -38.83
C SER A 219 -29.02 15.49 -37.73
N ASP A 220 -28.26 14.78 -36.90
CA ASP A 220 -28.81 14.02 -35.79
C ASP A 220 -28.30 14.54 -34.42
N MET A 221 -28.68 13.86 -33.36
CA MET A 221 -28.36 14.26 -31.98
C MET A 221 -26.84 14.33 -31.73
N ILE A 222 -26.04 13.43 -32.36
CA ILE A 222 -24.59 13.37 -32.21
C ILE A 222 -23.97 14.65 -32.80
N GLY A 223 -24.35 15.00 -34.04
CA GLY A 223 -23.85 16.20 -34.69
C GLY A 223 -24.26 17.48 -33.96
N PHE A 224 -25.52 17.60 -33.53
CA PHE A 224 -25.97 18.76 -32.74
C PHE A 224 -25.22 18.87 -31.41
N TYR A 225 -24.93 17.73 -30.75
CA TYR A 225 -24.17 17.71 -29.52
C TYR A 225 -22.73 18.18 -29.74
N ILE A 226 -22.02 17.65 -30.74
CA ILE A 226 -20.67 18.11 -31.10
C ILE A 226 -20.67 19.62 -31.42
N GLN A 227 -21.65 20.10 -32.19
CA GLN A 227 -21.77 21.50 -32.54
C GLN A 227 -21.91 22.43 -31.31
N ALA A 228 -22.60 21.98 -30.28
CA ALA A 228 -22.75 22.75 -29.04
C ALA A 228 -21.42 23.00 -28.30
N PHE A 229 -20.38 22.18 -28.58
CA PHE A 229 -19.05 22.31 -28.01
C PHE A 229 -18.02 22.91 -29.00
N GLN A 230 -18.42 23.37 -30.19
CA GLN A 230 -17.51 24.00 -31.13
C GLN A 230 -17.06 25.38 -30.63
N LYS A 231 -15.99 25.40 -29.85
CA LYS A 231 -15.29 26.58 -29.33
C LYS A 231 -13.80 26.41 -29.53
N ASP A 232 -13.07 27.51 -29.69
CA ASP A 232 -11.62 27.50 -29.87
C ASP A 232 -10.88 26.98 -28.62
N ASP A 233 -11.45 27.12 -27.42
CA ASP A 233 -10.84 26.65 -26.17
C ASP A 233 -11.89 26.07 -25.20
N LEU A 234 -11.93 24.76 -25.09
CA LEU A 234 -12.78 24.04 -24.15
C LEU A 234 -12.08 23.89 -22.80
N SER A 235 -12.76 24.26 -21.74
CA SER A 235 -12.33 23.95 -20.38
C SER A 235 -12.19 22.43 -20.15
N PRO A 236 -11.42 21.97 -19.14
CA PRO A 236 -11.32 20.55 -18.81
C PRO A 236 -12.67 19.87 -18.52
N VAL A 237 -13.62 20.59 -17.95
CA VAL A 237 -14.97 20.10 -17.68
C VAL A 237 -15.76 19.91 -18.97
N GLU A 238 -15.70 20.91 -19.88
CA GLU A 238 -16.37 20.83 -21.17
C GLU A 238 -15.81 19.72 -22.07
N LYS A 239 -14.47 19.50 -22.05
CA LYS A 239 -13.84 18.35 -22.73
C LYS A 239 -14.41 17.03 -22.24
N LYS A 240 -14.46 16.83 -20.92
CA LYS A 240 -15.05 15.63 -20.35
C LYS A 240 -16.54 15.49 -20.68
N ALA A 241 -17.30 16.56 -20.62
CA ALA A 241 -18.72 16.54 -20.98
C ALA A 241 -18.91 16.12 -22.43
N LEU A 242 -18.13 16.67 -23.36
CA LEU A 242 -18.16 16.28 -24.78
C LEU A 242 -17.89 14.77 -24.95
N TYR A 243 -16.83 14.25 -24.33
CA TYR A 243 -16.48 12.82 -24.41
C TYR A 243 -17.59 11.93 -23.86
N TYR A 244 -18.05 12.17 -22.62
CA TYR A 244 -19.09 11.35 -22.00
C TYR A 244 -20.43 11.41 -22.74
N GLY A 245 -20.79 12.57 -23.26
CA GLY A 245 -22.03 12.72 -24.03
C GLY A 245 -21.98 11.97 -25.35
N ILE A 246 -20.87 12.04 -26.08
CA ILE A 246 -20.69 11.27 -27.32
C ILE A 246 -20.67 9.76 -27.04
N ASP A 247 -19.94 9.30 -26.03
CA ASP A 247 -19.91 7.88 -25.64
C ASP A 247 -21.33 7.37 -25.34
N ALA A 248 -22.11 8.13 -24.56
CA ALA A 248 -23.49 7.77 -24.25
C ALA A 248 -24.41 7.73 -25.49
N LEU A 249 -24.27 8.70 -26.40
CA LEU A 249 -25.08 8.77 -27.61
C LEU A 249 -24.76 7.63 -28.58
N LEU A 250 -23.49 7.26 -28.75
CA LEU A 250 -23.07 6.16 -29.60
C LEU A 250 -23.55 4.82 -29.07
N ARG A 251 -23.39 4.53 -27.78
CA ARG A 251 -23.88 3.29 -27.14
C ARG A 251 -25.39 3.09 -27.30
N THR A 252 -26.19 4.15 -27.16
CA THR A 252 -27.65 4.04 -27.31
C THR A 252 -28.08 3.77 -28.75
N LYS A 253 -27.22 4.02 -29.75
CA LYS A 253 -27.47 3.72 -31.15
C LYS A 253 -27.21 2.24 -31.46
N ASP A 254 -26.13 1.71 -30.91
CA ASP A 254 -25.74 0.29 -31.08
C ASP A 254 -26.77 -0.67 -30.48
N GLU A 255 -27.37 -0.29 -29.33
CA GLU A 255 -28.44 -1.10 -28.69
C GLU A 255 -29.77 -1.14 -29.48
N ARG A 256 -29.93 -0.30 -30.50
CA ARG A 256 -31.12 -0.21 -31.34
C ARG A 256 -30.95 -0.78 -32.76
N SER A 257 -29.76 -1.21 -33.10
CA SER A 257 -29.42 -1.82 -34.38
C SER A 257 -29.35 -3.33 -34.27
#